data_4337805b81003a8ee3b5b8208087881b
#
_entry.id   4337805b81003a8ee3b5b8208087881b
#
_cell.length_a   1.000
_cell.length_b   1.000
_cell.length_c   1.000
_cell.angle_alpha   90.00
_cell.angle_beta   90.00
_cell.angle_gamma   90.00
#
_symmetry.space_group_name_H-M   'P 1'
#
loop_
_entity.id
_entity.type
_entity.pdbx_description
1 polymer ?
#
loop_
_entity_poly.entity_id
_entity_poly.type
_entity_poly.pdbx_seq_one_letter_code
_entity_poly.pdbx_strand_id
1 'polypeptide(L)'
;MSVRIATDSTCDLPAETIAQYGICVVPLYINVGQQGFLDGIDMTREEFYEKLPTFPVHPTTAVPSPHKFRAMYDAFADEGATQVLSIHISAALSAIVNVARVAAQETTSTRVTVFDSQQLSLGTGFLVETAAKLAAAGCSIDEILTALNEQIKRSHVFAALDTLEFLRRSGRMNRLIANFGTLLQLKPIMTMYEGKPGSERVRTRERAMQRLLEMLRAVGALERVAIVHTHAPDRVAELRARAAHLLPSGDILAADITPVIGAHIGPGMVGFAVVSARGTNA
;
A
#
# COMPACT_ATOMS: atom_id res chain seq x y z
N MET A 1 -6.42 19.84 20.49
CA MET A 1 -5.63 19.95 19.25
C MET A 1 -6.20 18.97 18.26
N SER A 2 -6.54 19.37 17.05
CA SER A 2 -7.09 18.44 16.05
C SER A 2 -5.96 18.01 15.10
N VAL A 3 -5.69 16.69 15.08
CA VAL A 3 -4.77 16.08 14.14
C VAL A 3 -5.56 15.58 12.94
N ARG A 4 -5.27 16.08 11.73
CA ARG A 4 -5.84 15.57 10.46
C ARG A 4 -4.89 14.56 9.85
N ILE A 5 -5.47 13.51 9.27
CA ILE A 5 -4.71 12.43 8.64
C ILE A 5 -4.81 12.56 7.13
N ALA A 6 -3.64 12.57 6.48
CA ALA A 6 -3.50 12.49 5.02
C ALA A 6 -2.71 11.25 4.63
N THR A 7 -3.00 10.74 3.45
CA THR A 7 -2.29 9.62 2.82
C THR A 7 -2.31 9.76 1.30
N ASP A 8 -1.81 8.78 0.59
CA ASP A 8 -1.91 8.71 -0.87
C ASP A 8 -2.76 7.52 -1.34
N SER A 9 -3.14 7.52 -2.60
CA SER A 9 -4.05 6.52 -3.17
C SER A 9 -3.53 5.07 -3.13
N THR A 10 -2.25 4.87 -2.79
CA THR A 10 -1.68 3.53 -2.65
C THR A 10 -1.96 2.87 -1.29
N CYS A 11 -2.71 3.51 -0.40
CA CYS A 11 -3.06 2.95 0.91
C CYS A 11 -4.10 1.82 0.85
N ASP A 12 -4.86 1.75 -0.23
CA ASP A 12 -5.91 0.74 -0.52
C ASP A 12 -7.00 0.58 0.55
N LEU A 13 -7.17 1.59 1.42
CA LEU A 13 -8.25 1.58 2.40
C LEU A 13 -9.62 1.59 1.72
N PRO A 14 -10.62 0.91 2.31
CA PRO A 14 -12.01 1.03 1.88
C PRO A 14 -12.52 2.46 1.98
N ALA A 15 -13.39 2.86 1.04
CA ALA A 15 -13.98 4.20 0.99
C ALA A 15 -14.76 4.53 2.28
N GLU A 16 -15.39 3.55 2.87
CA GLU A 16 -16.12 3.67 4.14
C GLU A 16 -15.19 4.06 5.29
N THR A 17 -14.00 3.46 5.37
CA THR A 17 -12.99 3.79 6.39
C THR A 17 -12.45 5.19 6.17
N ILE A 18 -12.17 5.56 4.91
CA ILE A 18 -11.71 6.90 4.54
C ILE A 18 -12.74 7.95 4.96
N ALA A 19 -14.01 7.74 4.62
CA ALA A 19 -15.10 8.64 4.97
C ALA A 19 -15.35 8.72 6.48
N GLN A 20 -15.35 7.57 7.17
CA GLN A 20 -15.61 7.49 8.62
C GLN A 20 -14.64 8.34 9.44
N TYR A 21 -13.37 8.38 9.06
CA TYR A 21 -12.34 9.10 9.81
C TYR A 21 -11.91 10.43 9.14
N GLY A 22 -12.55 10.83 8.04
CA GLY A 22 -12.20 12.05 7.32
C GLY A 22 -10.75 12.06 6.83
N ILE A 23 -10.24 10.88 6.39
CA ILE A 23 -8.88 10.74 5.87
C ILE A 23 -8.82 11.40 4.49
N CYS A 24 -7.84 12.27 4.27
CA CYS A 24 -7.62 12.86 2.95
C CYS A 24 -6.66 11.97 2.15
N VAL A 25 -7.10 11.56 0.98
CA VAL A 25 -6.30 10.72 0.07
C VAL A 25 -5.84 11.56 -1.12
N VAL A 26 -4.52 11.71 -1.27
CA VAL A 26 -3.90 12.37 -2.41
C VAL A 26 -3.79 11.37 -3.57
N PRO A 27 -4.48 11.59 -4.70
CA PRO A 27 -4.40 10.69 -5.84
C PRO A 27 -3.04 10.82 -6.53
N LEU A 28 -2.42 9.70 -6.87
CA LEU A 28 -1.26 9.66 -7.74
C LEU A 28 -1.72 9.65 -9.21
N TYR A 29 -0.77 9.82 -10.12
CA TYR A 29 -1.02 9.77 -11.54
C TYR A 29 -0.67 8.41 -12.15
N ILE A 30 -1.52 7.98 -13.08
CA ILE A 30 -1.29 6.89 -14.01
C ILE A 30 -1.16 7.53 -15.39
N ASN A 31 -0.05 7.33 -16.07
CA ASN A 31 0.19 7.90 -17.40
C ASN A 31 0.21 6.77 -18.43
N VAL A 32 -0.61 6.89 -19.47
CA VAL A 32 -0.65 6.01 -20.65
C VAL A 32 -0.27 6.86 -21.87
N GLY A 33 0.95 6.72 -22.33
CA GLY A 33 1.51 7.62 -23.35
C GLY A 33 1.59 9.06 -22.84
N GLN A 34 0.87 9.96 -23.48
CA GLN A 34 0.82 11.39 -23.10
C GLN A 34 -0.40 11.76 -22.26
N GLN A 35 -1.28 10.79 -21.98
CA GLN A 35 -2.48 11.01 -21.15
C GLN A 35 -2.20 10.65 -19.70
N GLY A 36 -2.51 11.57 -18.79
CA GLY A 36 -2.43 11.37 -17.35
C GLY A 36 -3.82 11.23 -16.73
N PHE A 37 -3.99 10.25 -15.86
CA PHE A 37 -5.22 9.97 -15.13
C PHE A 37 -4.94 10.02 -13.63
N LEU A 38 -5.83 10.63 -12.87
CA LEU A 38 -5.80 10.58 -11.40
C LEU A 38 -6.38 9.24 -10.94
N ASP A 39 -5.60 8.52 -10.14
CA ASP A 39 -5.94 7.21 -9.59
C ASP A 39 -7.23 7.28 -8.74
N GLY A 40 -8.21 6.47 -9.09
CA GLY A 40 -9.52 6.40 -8.43
C GLY A 40 -10.45 7.57 -8.71
N ILE A 41 -10.05 8.55 -9.53
CA ILE A 41 -10.87 9.72 -9.94
C ILE A 41 -11.18 9.65 -11.43
N ASP A 42 -10.15 9.68 -12.28
CA ASP A 42 -10.31 9.70 -13.74
C ASP A 42 -10.37 8.27 -14.32
N MET A 43 -9.96 7.28 -13.56
CA MET A 43 -9.97 5.86 -13.94
C MET A 43 -10.19 5.00 -12.69
N THR A 44 -11.18 4.13 -12.73
CA THR A 44 -11.43 3.15 -11.67
C THR A 44 -10.41 2.01 -11.73
N ARG A 45 -10.31 1.23 -10.64
CA ARG A 45 -9.44 0.04 -10.59
C ARG A 45 -9.85 -0.98 -11.63
N GLU A 46 -11.14 -1.28 -11.73
CA GLU A 46 -11.72 -2.20 -12.70
C GLU A 46 -11.38 -1.80 -14.13
N GLU A 47 -11.69 -0.54 -14.51
CA GLU A 47 -11.38 -0.02 -15.85
C GLU A 47 -9.89 -0.11 -16.19
N PHE A 48 -9.01 0.18 -15.21
CA PHE A 48 -7.58 0.09 -15.44
C PHE A 48 -7.15 -1.33 -15.78
N TYR A 49 -7.56 -2.32 -14.97
CA TYR A 49 -7.13 -3.71 -15.17
C TYR A 49 -7.74 -4.33 -16.41
N GLU A 50 -8.97 -3.98 -16.78
CA GLU A 50 -9.58 -4.40 -18.03
C GLU A 50 -8.86 -3.82 -19.25
N LYS A 51 -8.48 -2.55 -19.19
CA LYS A 51 -7.77 -1.85 -20.28
C LYS A 51 -6.27 -2.18 -20.33
N LEU A 52 -5.66 -2.62 -19.24
CA LEU A 52 -4.22 -2.84 -19.13
C LEU A 52 -3.62 -3.70 -20.26
N PRO A 53 -4.25 -4.80 -20.71
CA PRO A 53 -3.73 -5.60 -21.83
C PRO A 53 -3.78 -4.86 -23.19
N THR A 54 -4.64 -3.86 -23.33
CA THR A 54 -4.90 -3.15 -24.60
C THR A 54 -4.21 -1.80 -24.68
N PHE A 55 -3.55 -1.34 -23.62
CA PHE A 55 -2.81 -0.08 -23.66
C PHE A 55 -1.71 -0.11 -24.72
N PRO A 56 -1.62 0.93 -25.57
CA PRO A 56 -0.63 0.98 -26.65
C PRO A 56 0.81 1.03 -26.15
N VAL A 57 0.98 1.51 -24.93
CA VAL A 57 2.27 1.58 -24.24
C VAL A 57 2.11 1.15 -22.79
N HIS A 58 3.20 0.67 -22.17
CA HIS A 58 3.18 0.30 -20.77
C HIS A 58 2.88 1.54 -19.89
N PRO A 59 1.89 1.46 -18.98
CA PRO A 59 1.56 2.59 -18.12
C PRO A 59 2.71 2.92 -17.16
N THR A 60 2.90 4.20 -16.90
CA THR A 60 3.85 4.71 -15.91
C THR A 60 3.10 5.46 -14.82
N THR A 61 3.76 5.73 -13.71
CA THR A 61 3.14 6.43 -12.58
C THR A 61 3.93 7.66 -12.20
N ALA A 62 3.25 8.68 -11.68
CA ALA A 62 3.88 9.89 -11.20
C ALA A 62 3.29 10.36 -9.87
N VAL A 63 4.14 11.00 -9.07
CA VAL A 63 3.76 11.63 -7.80
C VAL A 63 3.26 13.05 -8.11
N PRO A 64 2.22 13.55 -7.42
CA PRO A 64 1.79 14.93 -7.51
C PRO A 64 2.91 15.91 -7.13
N SER A 65 2.81 17.15 -7.61
CA SER A 65 3.79 18.18 -7.26
C SER A 65 3.70 18.58 -5.77
N PRO A 66 4.78 19.13 -5.17
CA PRO A 66 4.73 19.67 -3.81
C PRO A 66 3.62 20.70 -3.61
N HIS A 67 3.32 21.50 -4.62
CA HIS A 67 2.23 22.48 -4.57
C HIS A 67 0.86 21.86 -4.28
N LYS A 68 0.57 20.66 -4.85
CA LYS A 68 -0.71 19.97 -4.55
C LYS A 68 -0.80 19.50 -3.11
N PHE A 69 0.30 19.02 -2.55
CA PHE A 69 0.38 18.66 -1.13
C PHE A 69 0.21 19.88 -0.23
N ARG A 70 0.91 20.97 -0.55
CA ARG A 70 0.79 22.22 0.19
C ARG A 70 -0.64 22.75 0.19
N ALA A 71 -1.29 22.80 -0.96
CA ALA A 71 -2.69 23.25 -1.05
C ALA A 71 -3.62 22.40 -0.16
N MET A 72 -3.40 21.09 -0.06
CA MET A 72 -4.14 20.22 0.86
C MET A 72 -3.84 20.55 2.33
N TYR A 73 -2.57 20.79 2.68
CA TYR A 73 -2.22 21.16 4.07
C TYR A 73 -2.78 22.51 4.46
N ASP A 74 -2.76 23.48 3.56
CA ASP A 74 -3.36 24.80 3.78
C ASP A 74 -4.89 24.69 3.94
N ALA A 75 -5.57 23.87 3.13
CA ALA A 75 -7.00 23.61 3.29
C ALA A 75 -7.35 23.00 4.66
N PHE A 76 -6.53 22.09 5.18
CA PHE A 76 -6.72 21.57 6.53
C PHE A 76 -6.56 22.64 7.61
N ALA A 77 -5.63 23.58 7.43
CA ALA A 77 -5.48 24.72 8.35
C ALA A 77 -6.73 25.61 8.33
N ASP A 78 -7.28 25.89 7.15
CA ASP A 78 -8.52 26.68 6.98
C ASP A 78 -9.73 26.00 7.66
N GLU A 79 -9.74 24.66 7.71
CA GLU A 79 -10.71 23.84 8.47
C GLU A 79 -10.42 23.80 9.99
N GLY A 80 -9.39 24.50 10.47
CA GLY A 80 -9.03 24.58 11.88
C GLY A 80 -8.12 23.47 12.40
N ALA A 81 -7.47 22.71 11.51
CA ALA A 81 -6.48 21.73 11.93
C ALA A 81 -5.20 22.41 12.47
N THR A 82 -4.78 22.02 13.66
CA THR A 82 -3.54 22.53 14.25
C THR A 82 -2.32 21.69 13.88
N GLN A 83 -2.56 20.44 13.48
CA GLN A 83 -1.52 19.50 13.07
C GLN A 83 -2.03 18.57 11.94
N VAL A 84 -1.14 18.19 11.03
CA VAL A 84 -1.37 17.21 9.98
C VAL A 84 -0.35 16.09 10.10
N LEU A 85 -0.81 14.84 10.08
CA LEU A 85 0.04 13.67 9.92
C LEU A 85 -0.19 13.08 8.52
N SER A 86 0.83 13.15 7.67
CA SER A 86 0.81 12.73 6.27
C SER A 86 1.59 11.43 6.12
N ILE A 87 0.88 10.31 5.94
CA ILE A 87 1.43 8.94 5.95
C ILE A 87 1.42 8.40 4.53
N HIS A 88 2.58 7.94 4.04
CA HIS A 88 2.75 7.56 2.64
C HIS A 88 3.40 6.19 2.47
N ILE A 89 3.18 5.60 1.27
CA ILE A 89 3.90 4.40 0.84
C ILE A 89 5.41 4.54 1.05
N SER A 90 6.08 3.44 1.34
CA SER A 90 7.51 3.38 1.63
C SER A 90 8.37 4.21 0.68
N ALA A 91 9.28 4.99 1.27
CA ALA A 91 10.30 5.74 0.54
C ALA A 91 11.26 4.85 -0.27
N ALA A 92 11.36 3.56 0.05
CA ALA A 92 12.09 2.58 -0.75
C ALA A 92 11.43 2.33 -2.13
N LEU A 93 10.11 2.55 -2.23
CA LEU A 93 9.31 2.26 -3.43
C LEU A 93 8.95 3.52 -4.23
N SER A 94 8.72 4.65 -3.56
CA SER A 94 8.21 5.89 -4.16
C SER A 94 8.92 7.13 -3.63
N ALA A 95 8.99 8.17 -4.46
CA ALA A 95 9.50 9.48 -4.06
C ALA A 95 8.48 10.32 -3.27
N ILE A 96 7.25 9.83 -3.06
CA ILE A 96 6.14 10.62 -2.50
C ILE A 96 6.44 11.17 -1.12
N VAL A 97 7.11 10.40 -0.25
CA VAL A 97 7.54 10.86 1.08
C VAL A 97 8.41 12.11 0.97
N ASN A 98 9.33 12.15 0.01
CA ASN A 98 10.21 13.30 -0.19
C ASN A 98 9.44 14.52 -0.75
N VAL A 99 8.51 14.29 -1.67
CA VAL A 99 7.64 15.36 -2.20
C VAL A 99 6.77 15.95 -1.09
N ALA A 100 6.15 15.11 -0.25
CA ALA A 100 5.37 15.53 0.90
C ALA A 100 6.22 16.31 1.93
N ARG A 101 7.48 15.90 2.15
CA ARG A 101 8.42 16.63 3.05
C ARG A 101 8.76 18.02 2.52
N VAL A 102 9.00 18.17 1.22
CA VAL A 102 9.23 19.50 0.59
C VAL A 102 8.00 20.39 0.82
N ALA A 103 6.80 19.87 0.54
CA ALA A 103 5.56 20.62 0.77
C ALA A 103 5.38 21.00 2.25
N ALA A 104 5.68 20.10 3.18
CA ALA A 104 5.59 20.34 4.62
C ALA A 104 6.54 21.45 5.08
N GLN A 105 7.74 21.55 4.51
CA GLN A 105 8.70 22.61 4.82
C GLN A 105 8.24 24.00 4.32
N GLU A 106 7.48 24.03 3.23
CA GLU A 106 6.94 25.26 2.65
C GLU A 106 5.60 25.68 3.28
N THR A 107 4.95 24.78 4.04
CA THR A 107 3.66 25.05 4.70
C THR A 107 3.89 25.79 6.01
N THR A 108 3.25 26.95 6.17
CA THR A 108 3.32 27.79 7.38
C THR A 108 1.99 27.90 8.14
N SER A 109 0.89 27.47 7.52
CA SER A 109 -0.48 27.56 8.02
C SER A 109 -0.78 26.55 9.13
N THR A 110 -0.13 25.38 9.10
CA THR A 110 -0.27 24.32 10.09
C THR A 110 1.02 23.53 10.24
N ARG A 111 1.17 22.80 11.36
CA ARG A 111 2.33 21.92 11.57
C ARG A 111 2.11 20.58 10.87
N VAL A 112 2.96 20.25 9.89
CA VAL A 112 2.88 19.00 9.14
C VAL A 112 3.98 18.04 9.56
N THR A 113 3.62 16.81 9.90
CA THR A 113 4.53 15.69 10.12
C THR A 113 4.36 14.68 9.00
N VAL A 114 5.43 14.39 8.26
CA VAL A 114 5.42 13.38 7.19
C VAL A 114 6.01 12.09 7.69
N PHE A 115 5.25 11.01 7.56
CA PHE A 115 5.59 9.68 8.03
C PHE A 115 5.77 8.69 6.88
N ASP A 116 6.91 8.04 6.84
CA ASP A 116 7.18 6.91 5.95
C ASP A 116 6.57 5.64 6.55
N SER A 117 5.55 5.08 5.92
CA SER A 117 4.90 3.86 6.41
C SER A 117 5.83 2.64 6.41
N GLN A 118 6.90 2.68 5.63
CA GLN A 118 7.77 1.53 5.37
C GLN A 118 7.00 0.31 4.84
N GLN A 119 5.82 0.54 4.30
CA GLN A 119 4.88 -0.45 3.79
C GLN A 119 4.30 -0.02 2.44
N LEU A 120 3.42 -0.83 1.89
CA LEU A 120 2.65 -0.54 0.68
C LEU A 120 1.24 -1.12 0.81
N SER A 121 0.32 -0.66 -0.06
CA SER A 121 -1.06 -1.15 -0.11
C SER A 121 -1.71 -1.12 1.29
N LEU A 122 -2.49 -2.13 1.65
CA LEU A 122 -3.12 -2.22 2.98
C LEU A 122 -2.12 -2.31 4.15
N GLY A 123 -0.84 -2.63 3.91
CA GLY A 123 0.18 -2.45 4.94
C GLY A 123 0.32 -0.97 5.36
N THR A 124 0.31 -0.05 4.39
CA THR A 124 0.21 1.39 4.65
C THR A 124 -1.18 1.76 5.18
N GLY A 125 -2.24 1.22 4.57
CA GLY A 125 -3.63 1.48 4.97
C GLY A 125 -3.89 1.18 6.44
N PHE A 126 -3.37 0.08 6.97
CA PHE A 126 -3.52 -0.27 8.38
C PHE A 126 -2.84 0.72 9.32
N LEU A 127 -1.71 1.30 8.93
CA LEU A 127 -1.07 2.38 9.69
C LEU A 127 -1.89 3.66 9.64
N VAL A 128 -2.41 4.01 8.47
CA VAL A 128 -3.27 5.20 8.28
C VAL A 128 -4.54 5.09 9.13
N GLU A 129 -5.19 3.93 9.12
CA GLU A 129 -6.40 3.69 9.93
C GLU A 129 -6.09 3.74 11.44
N THR A 130 -4.96 3.17 11.88
CA THR A 130 -4.51 3.26 13.28
C THR A 130 -4.30 4.72 13.68
N ALA A 131 -3.61 5.51 12.85
CA ALA A 131 -3.40 6.94 13.11
C ALA A 131 -4.72 7.70 13.19
N ALA A 132 -5.66 7.41 12.28
CA ALA A 132 -6.96 8.06 12.24
C ALA A 132 -7.82 7.74 13.48
N LYS A 133 -7.81 6.49 13.94
CA LYS A 133 -8.49 6.06 15.18
C LYS A 133 -7.92 6.77 16.41
N LEU A 134 -6.60 6.84 16.52
CA LEU A 134 -5.94 7.51 17.64
C LEU A 134 -6.17 9.03 17.61
N ALA A 135 -6.12 9.64 16.44
CA ALA A 135 -6.44 11.06 16.27
C ALA A 135 -7.89 11.37 16.68
N ALA A 136 -8.85 10.52 16.28
CA ALA A 136 -10.26 10.63 16.67
C ALA A 136 -10.47 10.44 18.18
N ALA A 137 -9.61 9.63 18.84
CA ALA A 137 -9.60 9.46 20.28
C ALA A 137 -8.92 10.61 21.03
N GLY A 138 -8.37 11.62 20.33
CA GLY A 138 -7.75 12.80 20.91
C GLY A 138 -6.28 12.61 21.32
N CYS A 139 -5.62 11.52 20.85
CA CYS A 139 -4.20 11.30 21.11
C CYS A 139 -3.34 12.38 20.44
N SER A 140 -2.24 12.71 21.08
CA SER A 140 -1.21 13.61 20.54
C SER A 140 -0.48 12.96 19.35
N ILE A 141 0.18 13.79 18.54
CA ILE A 141 0.94 13.29 17.41
C ILE A 141 2.10 12.37 17.84
N ASP A 142 2.71 12.63 18.98
CA ASP A 142 3.82 11.82 19.50
C ASP A 142 3.35 10.43 19.95
N GLU A 143 2.16 10.34 20.57
CA GLU A 143 1.52 9.07 20.91
C GLU A 143 1.16 8.28 19.65
N ILE A 144 0.61 8.96 18.63
CA ILE A 144 0.29 8.34 17.34
C ILE A 144 1.57 7.80 16.69
N LEU A 145 2.63 8.62 16.59
CA LEU A 145 3.90 8.20 16.00
C LEU A 145 4.53 7.01 16.74
N THR A 146 4.44 6.98 18.06
CA THR A 146 4.91 5.87 18.88
C THR A 146 4.15 4.58 18.51
N ALA A 147 2.82 4.64 18.41
CA ALA A 147 2.00 3.51 18.04
C ALA A 147 2.29 3.02 16.62
N LEU A 148 2.48 3.93 15.66
CA LEU A 148 2.82 3.57 14.27
C LEU A 148 4.19 2.91 14.17
N ASN A 149 5.20 3.42 14.86
CA ASN A 149 6.54 2.81 14.86
C ASN A 149 6.54 1.39 15.46
N GLU A 150 5.72 1.13 16.48
CA GLU A 150 5.53 -0.21 17.01
C GLU A 150 4.77 -1.12 16.04
N GLN A 151 3.77 -0.59 15.35
CA GLN A 151 3.00 -1.37 14.37
C GLN A 151 3.83 -1.75 13.15
N ILE A 152 4.73 -0.88 12.66
CA ILE A 152 5.63 -1.19 11.53
C ILE A 152 6.40 -2.49 11.78
N LYS A 153 6.93 -2.71 12.99
CA LYS A 153 7.70 -3.91 13.36
C LYS A 153 6.89 -5.21 13.29
N ARG A 154 5.57 -5.09 13.25
CA ARG A 154 4.62 -6.20 13.21
C ARG A 154 3.86 -6.30 11.89
N SER A 155 4.12 -5.37 10.97
CA SER A 155 3.42 -5.26 9.69
C SER A 155 4.20 -5.96 8.58
N HIS A 156 3.54 -6.87 7.86
CA HIS A 156 4.10 -7.58 6.73
C HIS A 156 3.14 -7.53 5.54
N VAL A 157 3.69 -7.34 4.35
CA VAL A 157 2.97 -7.57 3.09
C VAL A 157 3.75 -8.60 2.29
N PHE A 158 3.08 -9.64 1.82
CA PHE A 158 3.68 -10.64 0.94
C PHE A 158 2.66 -11.13 -0.09
N ALA A 159 3.10 -11.21 -1.33
CA ALA A 159 2.22 -11.51 -2.44
C ALA A 159 2.94 -12.28 -3.56
N ALA A 160 2.22 -13.22 -4.17
CA ALA A 160 2.67 -13.97 -5.33
C ALA A 160 2.24 -13.25 -6.61
N LEU A 161 3.21 -12.85 -7.43
CA LEU A 161 2.96 -12.22 -8.71
C LEU A 161 2.83 -13.29 -9.80
N ASP A 162 2.07 -12.96 -10.84
CA ASP A 162 1.93 -13.85 -11.99
C ASP A 162 3.15 -13.81 -12.90
N THR A 163 3.78 -12.65 -13.02
CA THR A 163 4.93 -12.41 -13.88
C THR A 163 5.81 -11.29 -13.33
N LEU A 164 7.08 -11.25 -13.75
CA LEU A 164 8.01 -10.14 -13.49
C LEU A 164 8.03 -9.09 -14.61
N GLU A 165 7.29 -9.32 -15.67
CA GLU A 165 7.33 -8.49 -16.88
C GLU A 165 6.98 -7.02 -16.57
N PHE A 166 5.97 -6.79 -15.73
CA PHE A 166 5.56 -5.45 -15.34
C PHE A 166 6.63 -4.73 -14.51
N LEU A 167 7.24 -5.42 -13.55
CA LEU A 167 8.37 -4.88 -12.78
C LEU A 167 9.56 -4.50 -13.68
N ARG A 168 9.84 -5.35 -14.68
CA ARG A 168 10.90 -5.11 -15.68
C ARG A 168 10.59 -3.88 -16.52
N ARG A 169 9.38 -3.81 -17.11
CA ARG A 169 8.96 -2.68 -17.98
C ARG A 169 8.92 -1.36 -17.21
N SER A 170 8.47 -1.38 -15.99
CA SER A 170 8.35 -0.18 -15.16
C SER A 170 9.67 0.29 -14.53
N GLY A 171 10.78 -0.46 -14.71
CA GLY A 171 12.10 -0.14 -14.17
C GLY A 171 12.23 -0.28 -12.64
N ARG A 172 11.27 -0.95 -11.95
CA ARG A 172 11.30 -1.17 -10.49
C ARG A 172 11.99 -2.49 -10.13
N MET A 173 12.31 -3.33 -11.12
CA MET A 173 12.95 -4.63 -10.87
C MET A 173 14.23 -4.52 -10.05
N ASN A 174 15.15 -3.63 -10.42
CA ASN A 174 16.45 -3.48 -9.74
C ASN A 174 16.33 -3.01 -8.28
N ARG A 175 15.27 -2.33 -7.91
CA ARG A 175 15.01 -1.86 -6.54
C ARG A 175 14.41 -2.96 -5.65
N LEU A 176 13.65 -3.87 -6.27
CA LEU A 176 12.85 -4.86 -5.55
C LEU A 176 13.49 -6.24 -5.52
N ILE A 177 14.43 -6.50 -6.42
CA ILE A 177 14.94 -7.85 -6.63
C ILE A 177 16.45 -7.80 -6.88
N ALA A 178 17.22 -8.38 -5.96
CA ALA A 178 18.66 -8.58 -6.13
C ALA A 178 18.94 -9.88 -6.93
N ASN A 179 19.90 -9.84 -7.86
CA ASN A 179 20.45 -10.98 -8.59
C ASN A 179 19.47 -11.77 -9.47
N PHE A 180 19.11 -11.21 -10.63
CA PHE A 180 18.35 -11.95 -11.66
C PHE A 180 19.26 -12.55 -12.72
N GLY A 181 19.31 -13.91 -12.73
CA GLY A 181 19.61 -14.68 -13.94
C GLY A 181 18.38 -14.79 -14.87
N THR A 182 18.48 -15.59 -15.93
CA THR A 182 17.39 -15.83 -16.93
C THR A 182 16.05 -16.19 -16.28
N LEU A 183 15.03 -15.35 -16.50
CA LEU A 183 13.78 -15.27 -15.72
C LEU A 183 12.55 -15.89 -16.36
N LEU A 184 12.72 -16.71 -17.40
CA LEU A 184 11.56 -17.37 -18.01
C LEU A 184 10.97 -18.42 -17.05
N GLN A 185 9.67 -18.26 -16.75
CA GLN A 185 8.79 -19.20 -16.04
C GLN A 185 8.87 -19.27 -14.50
N LEU A 186 9.42 -18.27 -13.81
CA LEU A 186 9.34 -18.21 -12.36
C LEU A 186 8.12 -17.42 -11.88
N LYS A 187 7.51 -17.84 -10.79
CA LYS A 187 6.48 -17.12 -10.05
C LYS A 187 7.15 -16.43 -8.85
N PRO A 188 7.33 -15.10 -8.88
CA PRO A 188 7.96 -14.40 -7.79
C PRO A 188 6.98 -14.18 -6.63
N ILE A 189 7.48 -14.29 -5.41
CA ILE A 189 6.80 -13.81 -4.21
C ILE A 189 7.55 -12.57 -3.77
N MET A 190 6.85 -11.47 -3.67
CA MET A 190 7.38 -10.21 -3.17
C MET A 190 7.00 -10.05 -1.71
N THR A 191 7.90 -9.47 -0.92
CA THR A 191 7.67 -9.18 0.50
C THR A 191 8.02 -7.74 0.82
N MET A 192 7.39 -7.21 1.87
CA MET A 192 7.71 -5.93 2.46
C MET A 192 7.67 -6.05 3.98
N TYR A 193 8.77 -5.76 4.63
CA TYR A 193 8.91 -5.79 6.07
C TYR A 193 9.91 -4.72 6.52
N GLU A 194 9.54 -3.88 7.49
CA GLU A 194 10.38 -2.79 8.03
C GLU A 194 11.07 -1.94 6.95
N GLY A 195 10.36 -1.55 5.91
CA GLY A 195 10.90 -0.75 4.80
C GLY A 195 11.81 -1.52 3.84
N LYS A 196 12.01 -2.82 4.04
CA LYS A 196 12.88 -3.65 3.21
C LYS A 196 12.06 -4.50 2.24
N PRO A 197 12.09 -4.19 0.94
CA PRO A 197 11.52 -5.08 -0.05
C PRO A 197 12.37 -6.35 -0.17
N GLY A 198 11.70 -7.50 -0.25
CA GLY A 198 12.33 -8.79 -0.46
C GLY A 198 11.65 -9.56 -1.59
N SER A 199 12.29 -10.63 -2.04
CA SER A 199 11.71 -11.51 -3.04
C SER A 199 12.16 -12.96 -2.88
N GLU A 200 11.21 -13.88 -3.10
CA GLU A 200 11.48 -15.32 -3.22
C GLU A 200 11.06 -15.80 -4.60
N ARG A 201 11.63 -16.91 -5.06
CA ARG A 201 11.35 -17.50 -6.36
C ARG A 201 10.78 -18.89 -6.20
N VAL A 202 9.63 -19.12 -6.83
CA VAL A 202 9.04 -20.44 -6.91
C VAL A 202 8.73 -20.79 -8.36
N ARG A 203 8.66 -22.08 -8.68
CA ARG A 203 8.53 -22.52 -10.08
C ARG A 203 7.09 -22.61 -10.55
N THR A 204 6.13 -22.82 -9.64
CA THR A 204 4.75 -23.07 -9.98
C THR A 204 3.80 -22.18 -9.18
N ARG A 205 2.62 -21.94 -9.72
CA ARG A 205 1.54 -21.24 -9.02
C ARG A 205 1.15 -21.98 -7.72
N GLU A 206 1.07 -23.29 -7.76
CA GLU A 206 0.75 -24.12 -6.60
C GLU A 206 1.80 -23.93 -5.48
N ARG A 207 3.08 -23.94 -5.82
CA ARG A 207 4.14 -23.69 -4.84
C ARG A 207 4.10 -22.26 -4.30
N ALA A 208 3.75 -21.27 -5.12
CA ALA A 208 3.58 -19.90 -4.67
C ALA A 208 2.44 -19.79 -3.66
N MET A 209 1.29 -20.40 -3.96
CA MET A 209 0.15 -20.43 -3.05
C MET A 209 0.51 -21.09 -1.71
N GLN A 210 1.15 -22.26 -1.76
CA GLN A 210 1.61 -22.95 -0.56
C GLN A 210 2.60 -22.10 0.25
N ARG A 211 3.50 -21.38 -0.43
CA ARG A 211 4.47 -20.53 0.25
C ARG A 211 3.82 -19.35 0.95
N LEU A 212 2.80 -18.73 0.37
CA LEU A 212 2.01 -17.69 1.03
C LEU A 212 1.38 -18.20 2.34
N LEU A 213 0.85 -19.43 2.36
CA LEU A 213 0.29 -20.04 3.57
C LEU A 213 1.38 -20.32 4.62
N GLU A 214 2.55 -20.81 4.21
CA GLU A 214 3.71 -20.99 5.09
C GLU A 214 4.13 -19.66 5.73
N MET A 215 4.18 -18.57 4.93
CA MET A 215 4.52 -17.23 5.43
C MET A 215 3.45 -16.71 6.40
N LEU A 216 2.16 -16.87 6.07
CA LEU A 216 1.07 -16.47 6.96
C LEU A 216 1.15 -17.22 8.31
N ARG A 217 1.42 -18.53 8.27
CA ARG A 217 1.59 -19.33 9.50
C ARG A 217 2.80 -18.86 10.32
N ALA A 218 3.90 -18.47 9.67
CA ALA A 218 5.10 -17.99 10.33
C ALA A 218 4.91 -16.64 11.03
N VAL A 219 3.95 -15.80 10.60
CA VAL A 219 3.59 -14.56 11.30
C VAL A 219 3.00 -14.85 12.68
N GLY A 220 2.35 -16.01 12.87
CA GLY A 220 1.71 -16.40 14.14
C GLY A 220 0.33 -15.77 14.34
N ALA A 221 0.01 -15.37 15.56
CA ALA A 221 -1.28 -14.74 15.87
C ALA A 221 -1.44 -13.40 15.16
N LEU A 222 -2.60 -13.17 14.59
CA LEU A 222 -2.89 -11.98 13.77
C LEU A 222 -3.76 -10.99 14.54
N GLU A 223 -3.30 -9.73 14.60
CA GLU A 223 -4.11 -8.59 15.04
C GLU A 223 -4.99 -8.10 13.88
N ARG A 224 -4.42 -8.04 12.67
CA ARG A 224 -5.10 -7.64 11.45
C ARG A 224 -4.64 -8.48 10.27
N VAL A 225 -5.56 -8.74 9.36
CA VAL A 225 -5.26 -9.43 8.10
C VAL A 225 -6.21 -8.97 7.01
N ALA A 226 -5.68 -8.83 5.81
CA ALA A 226 -6.47 -8.68 4.59
C ALA A 226 -5.82 -9.46 3.45
N ILE A 227 -6.64 -9.90 2.50
CA ILE A 227 -6.18 -10.42 1.22
C ILE A 227 -6.05 -9.23 0.27
N VAL A 228 -4.94 -9.16 -0.43
CA VAL A 228 -4.67 -8.14 -1.46
C VAL A 228 -4.52 -8.82 -2.82
N HIS A 229 -5.07 -8.21 -3.87
CA HIS A 229 -5.02 -8.79 -5.21
C HIS A 229 -5.01 -7.71 -6.30
N THR A 230 -4.65 -8.08 -7.52
CA THR A 230 -4.76 -7.24 -8.71
C THR A 230 -5.71 -7.89 -9.69
N HIS A 231 -6.98 -7.50 -9.63
CA HIS A 231 -8.08 -7.96 -10.50
C HIS A 231 -8.14 -9.50 -10.62
N ALA A 232 -8.09 -10.19 -9.46
CA ALA A 232 -7.98 -11.65 -9.40
C ALA A 232 -8.96 -12.28 -8.38
N PRO A 233 -10.29 -12.09 -8.53
CA PRO A 233 -11.29 -12.56 -7.56
C PRO A 233 -11.26 -14.07 -7.36
N ASP A 234 -11.06 -14.86 -8.41
CA ASP A 234 -10.97 -16.33 -8.31
C ASP A 234 -9.78 -16.77 -7.45
N ARG A 235 -8.64 -16.07 -7.58
CA ARG A 235 -7.46 -16.33 -6.74
C ARG A 235 -7.67 -15.93 -5.29
N VAL A 236 -8.44 -14.87 -5.05
CA VAL A 236 -8.86 -14.49 -3.69
C VAL A 236 -9.70 -15.59 -3.06
N ALA A 237 -10.69 -16.11 -3.78
CA ALA A 237 -11.53 -17.21 -3.31
C ALA A 237 -10.69 -18.46 -2.98
N GLU A 238 -9.77 -18.84 -3.87
CA GLU A 238 -8.84 -19.96 -3.66
C GLU A 238 -7.95 -19.74 -2.43
N LEU A 239 -7.29 -18.56 -2.32
CA LEU A 239 -6.40 -18.25 -1.21
C LEU A 239 -7.16 -18.23 0.13
N ARG A 240 -8.34 -17.61 0.15
CA ARG A 240 -9.21 -17.56 1.32
C ARG A 240 -9.60 -18.96 1.81
N ALA A 241 -10.04 -19.83 0.90
CA ALA A 241 -10.42 -21.20 1.23
C ALA A 241 -9.24 -22.00 1.82
N ARG A 242 -8.06 -21.89 1.20
CA ARG A 242 -6.85 -22.59 1.67
C ARG A 242 -6.31 -22.03 2.99
N ALA A 243 -6.46 -20.72 3.21
CA ALA A 243 -6.00 -20.05 4.43
C ALA A 243 -7.01 -20.11 5.60
N ALA A 244 -8.22 -20.63 5.40
CA ALA A 244 -9.33 -20.53 6.36
C ALA A 244 -8.96 -20.94 7.80
N HIS A 245 -8.12 -21.96 7.96
CA HIS A 245 -7.64 -22.45 9.25
C HIS A 245 -6.55 -21.57 9.92
N LEU A 246 -6.03 -20.57 9.20
CA LEU A 246 -5.01 -19.59 9.67
C LEU A 246 -5.61 -18.21 9.88
N LEU A 247 -6.80 -17.96 9.35
CA LEU A 247 -7.47 -16.67 9.42
C LEU A 247 -8.34 -16.55 10.66
N PRO A 248 -8.47 -15.37 11.25
CA PRO A 248 -9.43 -15.14 12.33
C PRO A 248 -10.85 -15.33 11.84
N SER A 249 -11.79 -15.61 12.78
CA SER A 249 -13.22 -15.70 12.47
C SER A 249 -13.78 -14.37 11.99
N GLY A 250 -14.73 -14.43 11.05
CA GLY A 250 -15.41 -13.27 10.47
C GLY A 250 -14.97 -12.95 9.06
N ASP A 251 -15.47 -11.83 8.56
CA ASP A 251 -15.14 -11.36 7.20
C ASP A 251 -13.73 -10.80 7.14
N ILE A 252 -12.96 -11.36 6.23
CA ILE A 252 -11.62 -10.89 5.91
C ILE A 252 -11.70 -9.95 4.70
N LEU A 253 -11.25 -8.72 4.87
CA LEU A 253 -11.17 -7.75 3.79
C LEU A 253 -10.38 -8.33 2.62
N ALA A 254 -10.93 -8.23 1.41
CA ALA A 254 -10.19 -8.43 0.17
C ALA A 254 -10.17 -7.11 -0.59
N ALA A 255 -8.97 -6.60 -0.86
CA ALA A 255 -8.80 -5.34 -1.55
C ALA A 255 -8.15 -5.54 -2.91
N ASP A 256 -8.80 -5.03 -3.94
CA ASP A 256 -8.18 -4.84 -5.25
C ASP A 256 -7.19 -3.70 -5.16
N ILE A 257 -5.94 -3.96 -5.50
CA ILE A 257 -4.85 -2.98 -5.36
C ILE A 257 -4.98 -1.87 -6.40
N THR A 258 -4.63 -0.66 -5.98
CA THR A 258 -4.62 0.53 -6.83
C THR A 258 -3.87 0.31 -8.15
N PRO A 259 -4.37 0.85 -9.27
CA PRO A 259 -3.67 0.93 -10.54
C PRO A 259 -2.24 1.45 -10.47
N VAL A 260 -1.95 2.35 -9.55
CA VAL A 260 -0.59 2.87 -9.33
C VAL A 260 0.40 1.76 -8.97
N ILE A 261 0.02 0.83 -8.10
CA ILE A 261 0.84 -0.35 -7.81
C ILE A 261 0.70 -1.38 -8.93
N GLY A 262 -0.52 -1.57 -9.45
CA GLY A 262 -0.84 -2.52 -10.53
C GLY A 262 -0.02 -2.32 -11.80
N ALA A 263 0.27 -1.08 -12.19
CA ALA A 263 1.13 -0.75 -13.32
C ALA A 263 2.55 -1.35 -13.20
N HIS A 264 3.01 -1.60 -11.98
CA HIS A 264 4.33 -2.17 -11.73
C HIS A 264 4.35 -3.69 -11.54
N ILE A 265 3.26 -4.27 -11.02
CA ILE A 265 3.22 -5.70 -10.67
C ILE A 265 2.31 -6.53 -11.60
N GLY A 266 1.46 -5.86 -12.38
CA GLY A 266 0.52 -6.48 -13.33
C GLY A 266 -0.69 -7.13 -12.67
N PRO A 267 -1.62 -7.64 -13.50
CA PRO A 267 -2.82 -8.34 -13.03
C PRO A 267 -2.50 -9.74 -12.50
N GLY A 268 -3.44 -10.30 -11.73
CA GLY A 268 -3.35 -11.68 -11.27
C GLY A 268 -2.50 -11.92 -10.03
N MET A 269 -1.97 -10.87 -9.38
CA MET A 269 -1.31 -10.99 -8.09
C MET A 269 -2.32 -11.32 -6.99
N VAL A 270 -1.89 -12.11 -6.00
CA VAL A 270 -2.65 -12.36 -4.76
C VAL A 270 -1.69 -12.52 -3.59
N GLY A 271 -2.10 -12.06 -2.41
CA GLY A 271 -1.28 -12.11 -1.21
C GLY A 271 -1.99 -11.61 0.04
N PHE A 272 -1.21 -11.31 1.06
CA PHE A 272 -1.70 -10.84 2.34
C PHE A 272 -1.02 -9.54 2.77
N ALA A 273 -1.79 -8.67 3.42
CA ALA A 273 -1.30 -7.61 4.29
C ALA A 273 -1.69 -7.99 5.73
N VAL A 274 -0.73 -8.03 6.64
CA VAL A 274 -0.96 -8.51 8.00
C VAL A 274 -0.28 -7.63 9.05
N VAL A 275 -0.85 -7.59 10.24
CA VAL A 275 -0.23 -7.08 11.46
C VAL A 275 -0.28 -8.22 12.48
N SER A 276 0.88 -8.67 12.96
CA SER A 276 0.94 -9.69 14.01
C SER A 276 0.46 -9.14 15.35
N ALA A 277 -0.13 -10.00 16.18
CA ALA A 277 -0.55 -9.63 17.53
C ALA A 277 0.65 -9.21 18.39
N ARG A 278 0.40 -8.34 19.37
CA ARG A 278 1.42 -7.94 20.35
C ARG A 278 1.81 -9.14 21.22
N GLY A 279 3.10 -9.34 21.40
CA GLY A 279 3.63 -10.44 22.26
C GLY A 279 3.96 -11.73 21.52
N THR A 280 3.82 -11.82 20.23
CA THR A 280 4.35 -12.94 19.42
C THR A 280 5.75 -12.58 18.92
N ASN A 281 6.72 -12.49 19.83
CA ASN A 281 8.12 -12.60 19.44
C ASN A 281 8.41 -14.08 19.21
N ALA A 282 8.57 -14.48 17.94
CA ALA A 282 9.19 -15.75 17.59
C ALA A 282 10.71 -15.62 17.62
#